data_9fea0933e6d542a54f11c0e9ce5e36e2
#
_entry.id   9fea0933e6d542a54f11c0e9ce5e36e2
#
_cell.length_a   1.000
_cell.length_b   1.000
_cell.length_c   1.000
_cell.angle_alpha   90.00
_cell.angle_beta   90.00
_cell.angle_gamma   90.00
#
_symmetry.space_group_name_H-M   'P 1'
#
loop_
_entity.id
_entity.type
_entity.pdbx_description
1 polymer ?
#
loop_
_entity_poly.entity_id
_entity_poly.type
_entity_poly.pdbx_seq_one_letter_code
_entity_poly.pdbx_strand_id
1 'polypeptide(L)'
;MKRFSNSGEQEKEKNQNDYDPGLCIKNCPICHGFGWIRYDVPVHHDKFGKLDECPNRAKRGWDSDLGISVNEALTLNWNEFIETDAVVRMRGAYSAVFKLGHGWVYIYGVPGNGKTIMAKAAAVYARQKLGMKVRYRKLSQVMNNLRSSYDDDYGQIVYQDRLKEWSNVPVLILDEIGRDRQTEFSKQTLSDIMDVRYENALKGKSITVWIGNFAPEDILEPYQVDRVKDGRFWVVKIAGKSVRSAMKETRKMGGEWWQD
;
A
#
# COMPACT_ATOMS: atom_id res chain seq x y z
N MET A 1 -34.64 49.70 -1.62
CA MET A 1 -33.16 49.72 -1.75
C MET A 1 -32.55 49.59 -0.36
N LYS A 2 -32.15 48.39 0.06
CA LYS A 2 -31.36 48.15 1.27
C LYS A 2 -30.07 47.46 0.85
N ARG A 3 -28.95 48.14 1.09
CA ARG A 3 -27.60 47.63 0.87
C ARG A 3 -27.30 46.58 1.94
N PHE A 4 -26.89 45.39 1.54
CA PHE A 4 -26.28 44.42 2.43
C PHE A 4 -24.77 44.66 2.49
N SER A 5 -24.32 44.92 3.69
CA SER A 5 -22.90 45.07 4.03
C SER A 5 -22.22 43.71 4.01
N ASN A 6 -21.12 43.67 3.30
CA ASN A 6 -20.22 42.54 3.18
C ASN A 6 -19.38 42.45 4.47
N SER A 7 -19.66 41.47 5.32
CA SER A 7 -18.79 41.10 6.42
C SER A 7 -17.89 39.98 5.96
N GLY A 8 -16.60 40.27 5.83
CA GLY A 8 -15.56 39.30 5.47
C GLY A 8 -15.45 38.24 6.54
N GLU A 9 -15.91 37.05 6.22
CA GLU A 9 -15.55 35.84 6.94
C GLU A 9 -14.21 35.36 6.39
N GLN A 10 -13.20 35.36 7.24
CA GLN A 10 -11.93 34.70 7.01
C GLN A 10 -12.20 33.23 6.81
N GLU A 11 -11.96 32.70 5.59
CA GLU A 11 -11.89 31.30 5.34
C GLU A 11 -10.77 30.71 6.21
N LYS A 12 -11.15 30.04 7.30
CA LYS A 12 -10.25 29.17 8.04
C LYS A 12 -9.83 28.07 7.08
N GLU A 13 -8.53 27.98 6.79
CA GLU A 13 -7.93 26.82 6.15
C GLU A 13 -8.39 25.55 6.88
N LYS A 14 -9.32 24.84 6.27
CA LYS A 14 -9.76 23.53 6.75
C LYS A 14 -8.59 22.56 6.61
N ASN A 15 -8.17 22.05 7.74
CA ASN A 15 -7.16 21.00 7.87
C ASN A 15 -7.47 19.86 6.88
N GLN A 16 -6.46 19.35 6.19
CA GLN A 16 -6.56 18.32 5.13
C GLN A 16 -7.23 17.00 5.56
N ASN A 17 -7.70 16.90 6.79
CA ASN A 17 -8.33 15.70 7.39
C ASN A 17 -9.85 15.81 7.61
N ASP A 18 -10.52 16.90 7.21
CA ASP A 18 -11.99 16.98 7.27
C ASP A 18 -12.62 16.18 6.12
N TYR A 19 -12.65 14.87 6.31
CA TYR A 19 -13.24 13.91 5.40
C TYR A 19 -14.68 13.63 5.83
N ASP A 20 -15.65 14.12 5.05
CA ASP A 20 -17.07 13.77 5.25
C ASP A 20 -17.27 12.28 4.87
N PRO A 21 -17.73 11.44 5.84
CA PRO A 21 -17.93 10.01 5.61
C PRO A 21 -19.00 9.67 4.55
N GLY A 22 -19.72 10.67 4.03
CA GLY A 22 -20.75 10.54 2.96
C GLY A 22 -20.22 10.73 1.55
N LEU A 23 -19.13 11.45 1.37
CA LEU A 23 -18.66 11.94 0.08
C LEU A 23 -17.56 11.06 -0.53
N CYS A 24 -17.18 11.35 -1.77
CA CYS A 24 -16.07 10.73 -2.48
C CYS A 24 -14.73 11.38 -2.09
N ILE A 25 -13.63 10.96 -2.71
CA ILE A 25 -12.33 11.62 -2.57
C ILE A 25 -12.42 13.09 -2.97
N LYS A 26 -11.76 13.95 -2.20
CA LYS A 26 -11.69 15.40 -2.50
C LYS A 26 -11.12 15.61 -3.92
N ASN A 27 -11.73 16.46 -4.70
CA ASN A 27 -11.35 16.72 -6.10
C ASN A 27 -11.41 15.48 -7.01
N CYS A 28 -12.33 14.56 -6.78
CA CYS A 28 -12.56 13.43 -7.67
C CYS A 28 -12.78 13.90 -9.12
N PRO A 29 -12.03 13.41 -10.12
CA PRO A 29 -12.19 13.85 -11.51
C PRO A 29 -13.53 13.43 -12.12
N ILE A 30 -14.29 12.53 -11.47
CA ILE A 30 -15.58 12.01 -11.96
C ILE A 30 -16.75 12.74 -11.31
N CYS A 31 -16.76 12.88 -9.97
CA CYS A 31 -17.89 13.42 -9.22
C CYS A 31 -17.56 14.70 -8.45
N HIS A 32 -16.36 15.26 -8.61
CA HIS A 32 -15.89 16.48 -7.93
C HIS A 32 -16.04 16.43 -6.37
N GLY A 33 -16.00 15.23 -5.80
CA GLY A 33 -16.10 15.03 -4.35
C GLY A 33 -17.50 14.60 -3.86
N PHE A 34 -18.54 14.69 -4.68
CA PHE A 34 -19.92 14.40 -4.27
C PHE A 34 -20.22 12.92 -4.00
N GLY A 35 -19.43 12.00 -4.55
CA GLY A 35 -19.65 10.56 -4.39
C GLY A 35 -20.71 9.96 -5.29
N TRP A 36 -21.44 10.77 -6.05
CA TRP A 36 -22.49 10.38 -6.96
C TRP A 36 -22.29 11.04 -8.31
N ILE A 37 -22.70 10.32 -9.37
CA ILE A 37 -22.66 10.81 -10.75
C ILE A 37 -24.11 11.14 -11.14
N ARG A 38 -24.35 12.40 -11.49
CA ARG A 38 -25.58 12.85 -12.12
C ARG A 38 -25.36 12.94 -13.63
N TYR A 39 -26.30 12.42 -14.39
CA TYR A 39 -26.28 12.48 -15.85
C TYR A 39 -27.07 13.69 -16.34
N ASP A 40 -26.41 14.53 -17.12
CA ASP A 40 -27.09 15.62 -17.84
C ASP A 40 -27.60 15.08 -19.17
N VAL A 41 -28.81 14.50 -19.14
CA VAL A 41 -29.45 13.81 -20.25
C VAL A 41 -30.92 14.25 -20.39
N PRO A 42 -31.51 14.16 -21.59
CA PRO A 42 -32.92 14.51 -21.85
C PRO A 42 -33.89 13.69 -21.00
N VAL A 43 -35.07 14.24 -20.73
CA VAL A 43 -36.12 13.67 -19.85
C VAL A 43 -36.52 12.23 -20.22
N HIS A 44 -36.45 11.88 -21.49
CA HIS A 44 -36.79 10.54 -21.99
C HIS A 44 -35.63 9.53 -21.97
N HIS A 45 -34.47 9.93 -21.48
CA HIS A 45 -33.31 9.03 -21.40
C HIS A 45 -33.38 8.18 -20.12
N ASP A 46 -33.02 6.89 -20.23
CA ASP A 46 -33.12 5.91 -19.13
C ASP A 46 -32.39 6.31 -17.85
N LYS A 47 -31.39 7.19 -17.95
CA LYS A 47 -30.61 7.72 -16.83
C LYS A 47 -31.09 9.07 -16.31
N PHE A 48 -32.17 9.62 -16.86
CA PHE A 48 -32.73 10.89 -16.37
C PHE A 48 -33.21 10.75 -14.91
N GLY A 49 -32.77 11.65 -14.06
CA GLY A 49 -33.09 11.65 -12.63
C GLY A 49 -32.45 10.52 -11.81
N LYS A 50 -31.64 9.65 -12.45
CA LYS A 50 -30.91 8.61 -11.73
C LYS A 50 -29.52 9.11 -11.27
N LEU A 51 -29.11 8.61 -10.11
CA LEU A 51 -27.78 8.83 -9.55
C LEU A 51 -27.06 7.49 -9.49
N ASP A 52 -25.90 7.39 -10.15
CA ASP A 52 -25.02 6.23 -9.99
C ASP A 52 -23.95 6.54 -8.95
N GLU A 53 -23.51 5.53 -8.20
CA GLU A 53 -22.38 5.68 -7.28
C GLU A 53 -21.09 5.95 -8.03
N CYS A 54 -20.32 6.95 -7.59
CA CYS A 54 -19.03 7.21 -8.18
C CYS A 54 -18.08 6.02 -7.96
N PRO A 55 -17.42 5.49 -9.01
CA PRO A 55 -16.47 4.39 -8.86
C PRO A 55 -15.34 4.69 -7.86
N ASN A 56 -15.02 5.98 -7.69
CA ASN A 56 -14.00 6.41 -6.73
C ASN A 56 -14.53 6.48 -5.30
N ARG A 57 -15.85 6.45 -5.08
CA ARG A 57 -16.45 6.35 -3.75
C ARG A 57 -16.15 5.00 -3.09
N ALA A 58 -16.11 3.91 -3.86
CA ALA A 58 -15.69 2.59 -3.40
C ALA A 58 -14.23 2.52 -2.91
N LYS A 59 -13.42 3.55 -3.20
CA LYS A 59 -12.04 3.69 -2.70
C LYS A 59 -11.98 4.26 -1.28
N ARG A 60 -13.14 4.53 -0.65
CA ARG A 60 -13.21 4.90 0.76
C ARG A 60 -12.62 3.78 1.62
N GLY A 61 -11.86 4.14 2.66
CA GLY A 61 -11.13 3.16 3.48
C GLY A 61 -9.81 2.70 2.89
N TRP A 62 -9.38 3.23 1.74
CA TRP A 62 -8.07 2.88 1.20
C TRP A 62 -6.94 3.29 2.13
N ASP A 63 -7.02 4.45 2.77
CA ASP A 63 -6.01 4.92 3.72
C ASP A 63 -5.94 4.02 4.96
N SER A 64 -7.10 3.59 5.49
CA SER A 64 -7.18 2.70 6.65
C SER A 64 -6.94 1.24 6.29
N ASP A 65 -7.55 0.74 5.23
CA ASP A 65 -7.46 -0.68 4.83
C ASP A 65 -6.18 -0.97 4.04
N LEU A 66 -6.02 -0.30 2.89
CA LEU A 66 -4.87 -0.55 2.00
C LEU A 66 -3.57 0.03 2.58
N GLY A 67 -3.62 1.21 3.22
CA GLY A 67 -2.44 1.91 3.74
C GLY A 67 -1.70 2.72 2.68
N ILE A 68 -2.39 3.06 1.62
CA ILE A 68 -1.91 3.93 0.54
C ILE A 68 -2.99 4.97 0.32
N SER A 69 -2.63 6.25 0.36
CA SER A 69 -3.60 7.32 0.15
C SER A 69 -4.26 7.22 -1.22
N VAL A 70 -5.50 7.64 -1.33
CA VAL A 70 -6.22 7.59 -2.61
C VAL A 70 -5.48 8.43 -3.66
N ASN A 71 -4.99 9.61 -3.28
CA ASN A 71 -4.24 10.48 -4.19
C ASN A 71 -2.97 9.78 -4.71
N GLU A 72 -2.23 9.11 -3.84
CA GLU A 72 -1.06 8.33 -4.22
C GLU A 72 -1.45 7.15 -5.12
N ALA A 73 -2.52 6.44 -4.77
CA ALA A 73 -2.99 5.29 -5.53
C ALA A 73 -3.44 5.66 -6.96
N LEU A 74 -3.94 6.88 -7.18
CA LEU A 74 -4.32 7.38 -8.51
C LEU A 74 -3.11 7.64 -9.42
N THR A 75 -1.94 7.92 -8.84
CA THR A 75 -0.69 8.15 -9.59
C THR A 75 0.09 6.87 -9.84
N LEU A 76 -0.32 5.75 -9.25
CA LEU A 76 0.38 4.48 -9.36
C LEU A 76 -0.22 3.63 -10.47
N ASN A 77 0.48 3.49 -11.58
CA ASN A 77 0.09 2.60 -12.66
C ASN A 77 1.06 1.41 -12.74
N TRP A 78 0.52 0.20 -12.57
CA TRP A 78 1.29 -1.05 -12.64
C TRP A 78 2.02 -1.23 -13.97
N ASN A 79 1.46 -0.73 -15.06
CA ASN A 79 1.96 -0.94 -16.41
C ASN A 79 2.91 0.17 -16.91
N GLU A 80 3.01 1.30 -16.20
CA GLU A 80 3.76 2.49 -16.67
C GLU A 80 5.17 2.60 -16.09
N PHE A 81 5.71 1.53 -15.49
CA PHE A 81 7.09 1.53 -15.04
C PHE A 81 8.05 1.37 -16.21
N ILE A 82 9.10 2.21 -16.25
CA ILE A 82 10.21 2.02 -17.18
C ILE A 82 10.81 0.63 -16.96
N GLU A 83 10.91 -0.15 -18.00
CA GLU A 83 11.43 -1.51 -17.94
C GLU A 83 12.94 -1.53 -17.69
N THR A 84 13.30 -1.79 -16.45
CA THR A 84 14.64 -2.11 -16.00
C THR A 84 14.69 -3.57 -15.54
N ASP A 85 15.87 -4.17 -15.45
CA ASP A 85 16.01 -5.53 -14.87
C ASP A 85 15.33 -5.64 -13.49
N ALA A 86 15.48 -4.61 -12.65
CA ALA A 86 14.85 -4.53 -11.35
C ALA A 86 13.31 -4.59 -11.44
N VAL A 87 12.72 -3.81 -12.35
CA VAL A 87 11.26 -3.75 -12.56
C VAL A 87 10.75 -5.07 -13.11
N VAL A 88 11.42 -5.65 -14.12
CA VAL A 88 11.04 -6.93 -14.73
C VAL A 88 11.04 -8.04 -13.68
N ARG A 89 12.09 -8.15 -12.87
CA ARG A 89 12.21 -9.18 -11.82
C ARG A 89 11.15 -9.03 -10.74
N MET A 90 10.92 -7.80 -10.24
CA MET A 90 9.87 -7.53 -9.26
C MET A 90 8.48 -7.85 -9.83
N ARG A 91 8.19 -7.35 -11.05
CA ARG A 91 6.90 -7.59 -11.73
C ARG A 91 6.65 -9.08 -11.93
N GLY A 92 7.68 -9.84 -12.33
CA GLY A 92 7.62 -11.29 -12.47
C GLY A 92 7.22 -11.99 -11.18
N ALA A 93 7.87 -11.67 -10.06
CA ALA A 93 7.57 -12.26 -8.76
C ALA A 93 6.15 -11.91 -8.26
N TYR A 94 5.74 -10.64 -8.37
CA TYR A 94 4.37 -10.22 -8.02
C TYR A 94 3.33 -10.94 -8.89
N SER A 95 3.55 -10.97 -10.20
CA SER A 95 2.62 -11.63 -11.13
C SER A 95 2.49 -13.12 -10.84
N ALA A 96 3.61 -13.79 -10.53
CA ALA A 96 3.63 -15.21 -10.19
C ALA A 96 2.82 -15.49 -8.92
N VAL A 97 3.06 -14.76 -7.83
CA VAL A 97 2.36 -14.98 -6.56
C VAL A 97 0.88 -14.59 -6.64
N PHE A 98 0.52 -13.54 -7.39
CA PHE A 98 -0.87 -13.16 -7.59
C PHE A 98 -1.64 -14.17 -8.45
N LYS A 99 -0.99 -14.73 -9.49
CA LYS A 99 -1.57 -15.79 -10.31
C LYS A 99 -1.80 -17.08 -9.51
N LEU A 100 -0.85 -17.41 -8.62
CA LEU A 100 -0.96 -18.58 -7.75
C LEU A 100 -2.02 -18.38 -6.65
N GLY A 101 -2.23 -17.14 -6.20
CA GLY A 101 -3.17 -16.78 -5.14
C GLY A 101 -2.63 -17.00 -3.72
N HIS A 102 -1.44 -17.54 -3.56
CA HIS A 102 -0.80 -17.78 -2.26
C HIS A 102 0.72 -17.82 -2.38
N GLY A 103 1.42 -17.73 -1.25
CA GLY A 103 2.88 -17.82 -1.20
C GLY A 103 3.56 -16.56 -0.69
N TRP A 104 4.90 -16.59 -0.70
CA TRP A 104 5.72 -15.48 -0.25
C TRP A 104 6.60 -14.91 -1.36
N VAL A 105 6.85 -13.60 -1.27
CA VAL A 105 7.86 -12.90 -2.06
C VAL A 105 8.72 -12.09 -1.11
N TYR A 106 10.02 -12.27 -1.14
CA TYR A 106 10.99 -11.45 -0.41
C TYR A 106 11.81 -10.65 -1.40
N ILE A 107 11.71 -9.31 -1.34
CA ILE A 107 12.40 -8.39 -2.26
C ILE A 107 13.38 -7.54 -1.47
N TYR A 108 14.66 -7.62 -1.83
CA TYR A 108 15.68 -6.84 -1.14
C TYR A 108 16.73 -6.26 -2.08
N GLY A 109 17.50 -5.29 -1.58
CA GLY A 109 18.62 -4.71 -2.31
C GLY A 109 18.78 -3.22 -2.08
N VAL A 110 19.64 -2.58 -2.85
CA VAL A 110 20.08 -1.20 -2.65
C VAL A 110 18.91 -0.22 -2.57
N PRO A 111 18.94 0.78 -1.65
CA PRO A 111 17.93 1.83 -1.58
C PRO A 111 17.84 2.63 -2.89
N GLY A 112 16.62 3.07 -3.23
CA GLY A 112 16.40 3.93 -4.40
C GLY A 112 16.08 3.20 -5.70
N ASN A 113 15.96 1.88 -5.71
CA ASN A 113 15.64 1.06 -6.89
C ASN A 113 14.15 0.79 -7.10
N GLY A 114 13.28 1.63 -6.55
CA GLY A 114 11.84 1.57 -6.83
C GLY A 114 11.05 0.48 -6.09
N LYS A 115 11.64 -0.31 -5.18
CA LYS A 115 10.96 -1.41 -4.46
C LYS A 115 9.64 -0.97 -3.81
N THR A 116 9.67 0.10 -3.03
CA THR A 116 8.49 0.67 -2.35
C THR A 116 7.40 1.12 -3.33
N ILE A 117 7.77 1.82 -4.40
CA ILE A 117 6.81 2.31 -5.39
C ILE A 117 6.18 1.13 -6.14
N MET A 118 6.98 0.15 -6.54
CA MET A 118 6.49 -1.07 -7.19
C MET A 118 5.57 -1.87 -6.26
N ALA A 119 5.89 -1.97 -4.97
CA ALA A 119 5.05 -2.64 -3.99
C ALA A 119 3.69 -1.97 -3.81
N LYS A 120 3.68 -0.64 -3.75
CA LYS A 120 2.43 0.13 -3.68
C LYS A 120 1.61 -0.03 -4.97
N ALA A 121 2.23 0.02 -6.14
CA ALA A 121 1.55 -0.23 -7.40
C ALA A 121 0.99 -1.65 -7.48
N ALA A 122 1.74 -2.66 -7.01
CA ALA A 122 1.28 -4.04 -6.90
C ALA A 122 0.06 -4.17 -5.97
N ALA A 123 0.08 -3.48 -4.82
CA ALA A 123 -1.04 -3.46 -3.87
C ALA A 123 -2.31 -2.85 -4.50
N VAL A 124 -2.16 -1.71 -5.18
CA VAL A 124 -3.24 -1.04 -5.90
C VAL A 124 -3.79 -1.93 -7.01
N TYR A 125 -2.93 -2.52 -7.82
CA TYR A 125 -3.31 -3.46 -8.88
C TYR A 125 -4.08 -4.67 -8.35
N ALA A 126 -3.54 -5.33 -7.32
CA ALA A 126 -4.19 -6.49 -6.71
C ALA A 126 -5.58 -6.15 -6.16
N ARG A 127 -5.74 -4.98 -5.52
CA ARG A 127 -7.04 -4.53 -5.03
C ARG A 127 -8.01 -4.15 -6.14
N GLN A 128 -7.56 -3.38 -7.14
CA GLN A 128 -8.45 -2.82 -8.18
C GLN A 128 -8.78 -3.82 -9.29
N LYS A 129 -7.78 -4.57 -9.74
CA LYS A 129 -7.91 -5.44 -10.92
C LYS A 129 -8.19 -6.88 -10.55
N LEU A 130 -7.65 -7.36 -9.41
CA LEU A 130 -7.82 -8.73 -8.99
C LEU A 130 -8.88 -8.88 -7.87
N GLY A 131 -9.44 -7.78 -7.35
CA GLY A 131 -10.45 -7.81 -6.29
C GLY A 131 -9.94 -8.35 -4.95
N MET A 132 -8.63 -8.43 -4.74
CA MET A 132 -8.04 -8.99 -3.53
C MET A 132 -8.13 -8.02 -2.36
N LYS A 133 -8.34 -8.55 -1.14
CA LYS A 133 -8.20 -7.76 0.10
C LYS A 133 -6.72 -7.64 0.44
N VAL A 134 -6.17 -6.43 0.26
CA VAL A 134 -4.73 -6.13 0.41
C VAL A 134 -4.52 -5.14 1.54
N ARG A 135 -3.46 -5.36 2.33
CA ARG A 135 -2.89 -4.36 3.25
C ARG A 135 -1.41 -4.13 2.91
N TYR A 136 -1.04 -2.88 2.75
CA TYR A 136 0.35 -2.40 2.63
C TYR A 136 0.69 -1.58 3.87
N ARG A 137 1.78 -1.90 4.56
CA ARG A 137 2.29 -1.13 5.72
C ARG A 137 3.81 -1.22 5.78
N LYS A 138 4.41 -0.21 6.39
CA LYS A 138 5.77 -0.36 6.91
C LYS A 138 5.74 -1.26 8.14
N LEU A 139 6.77 -2.10 8.30
CA LEU A 139 6.84 -3.01 9.46
C LEU A 139 6.76 -2.24 10.78
N SER A 140 7.43 -1.08 10.89
CA SER A 140 7.37 -0.22 12.07
C SER A 140 5.95 0.22 12.45
N GLN A 141 5.09 0.49 11.46
CA GLN A 141 3.69 0.86 11.72
C GLN A 141 2.90 -0.31 12.32
N VAL A 142 3.14 -1.53 11.83
CA VAL A 142 2.51 -2.74 12.39
C VAL A 142 2.99 -2.97 13.82
N MET A 143 4.31 -2.87 14.07
CA MET A 143 4.89 -3.03 15.40
C MET A 143 4.36 -1.99 16.39
N ASN A 144 4.25 -0.73 15.99
CA ASN A 144 3.69 0.33 16.84
C ASN A 144 2.21 0.11 17.12
N ASN A 145 1.43 -0.32 16.13
CA ASN A 145 0.01 -0.65 16.31
C ASN A 145 -0.18 -1.82 17.30
N LEU A 146 0.67 -2.84 17.24
CA LEU A 146 0.62 -3.97 18.16
C LEU A 146 1.11 -3.58 19.56
N ARG A 147 2.17 -2.75 19.66
CA ARG A 147 2.68 -2.29 20.96
C ARG A 147 1.66 -1.44 21.72
N SER A 148 0.98 -0.52 21.04
CA SER A 148 -0.04 0.33 21.65
C SER A 148 -1.25 -0.43 22.20
N SER A 149 -1.37 -1.71 21.92
CA SER A 149 -2.42 -2.57 22.50
C SER A 149 -2.05 -3.13 23.85
N TYR A 150 -0.80 -3.02 24.31
CA TYR A 150 -0.36 -3.54 25.62
C TYR A 150 -0.65 -2.59 26.78
N ASP A 151 -0.91 -1.32 26.49
CA ASP A 151 -1.03 -0.27 27.50
C ASP A 151 -2.39 -0.19 28.17
N ASP A 152 -3.38 -1.03 27.77
CA ASP A 152 -4.72 -1.05 28.33
C ASP A 152 -4.92 -2.25 29.27
N ASP A 153 -5.86 -2.15 30.24
CA ASP A 153 -6.23 -3.21 31.20
C ASP A 153 -6.64 -4.54 30.53
N TYR A 154 -7.02 -4.51 29.26
CA TYR A 154 -7.32 -5.66 28.41
C TYR A 154 -6.22 -5.92 27.35
N GLY A 155 -5.05 -5.34 27.53
CA GLY A 155 -3.99 -5.25 26.53
C GLY A 155 -3.60 -6.55 25.86
N GLN A 156 -3.57 -7.67 26.59
CA GLN A 156 -3.21 -8.95 26.01
C GLN A 156 -4.28 -9.49 25.05
N ILE A 157 -5.55 -9.30 25.34
CA ILE A 157 -6.66 -9.73 24.45
C ILE A 157 -6.65 -8.88 23.17
N VAL A 158 -6.54 -7.56 23.32
CA VAL A 158 -6.48 -6.62 22.19
C VAL A 158 -5.25 -6.88 21.31
N TYR A 159 -4.10 -7.19 21.91
CA TYR A 159 -2.90 -7.58 21.17
C TYR A 159 -3.13 -8.83 20.33
N GLN A 160 -3.67 -9.90 20.93
CA GLN A 160 -3.93 -11.16 20.24
C GLN A 160 -4.92 -10.99 19.07
N ASP A 161 -5.96 -10.18 19.26
CA ASP A 161 -6.93 -9.91 18.19
C ASP A 161 -6.31 -9.10 17.05
N ARG A 162 -5.50 -8.07 17.36
CA ARG A 162 -4.75 -7.33 16.34
C ARG A 162 -3.72 -8.20 15.63
N LEU A 163 -3.01 -9.05 16.35
CA LEU A 163 -2.06 -10.00 15.77
C LEU A 163 -2.74 -10.95 14.79
N LYS A 164 -3.91 -11.51 15.16
CA LYS A 164 -4.74 -12.34 14.28
C LYS A 164 -5.19 -11.55 13.06
N GLU A 165 -5.59 -10.28 13.23
CA GLU A 165 -6.01 -9.43 12.12
C GLU A 165 -4.88 -9.23 11.10
N TRP A 166 -3.65 -8.94 11.55
CA TRP A 166 -2.49 -8.82 10.66
C TRP A 166 -2.09 -10.15 10.02
N SER A 167 -2.13 -11.22 10.79
CA SER A 167 -1.71 -12.56 10.33
C SER A 167 -2.66 -13.18 9.31
N ASN A 168 -3.95 -12.80 9.31
CA ASN A 168 -4.98 -13.42 8.46
C ASN A 168 -5.42 -12.57 7.26
N VAL A 169 -4.80 -11.41 7.01
CA VAL A 169 -5.07 -10.63 5.80
C VAL A 169 -4.73 -11.47 4.56
N PRO A 170 -5.62 -11.61 3.57
CA PRO A 170 -5.33 -12.38 2.37
C PRO A 170 -4.04 -11.99 1.65
N VAL A 171 -3.83 -10.68 1.44
CA VAL A 171 -2.57 -10.17 0.88
C VAL A 171 -1.97 -9.13 1.82
N LEU A 172 -0.80 -9.42 2.37
CA LEU A 172 -0.05 -8.53 3.25
C LEU A 172 1.28 -8.14 2.59
N ILE A 173 1.51 -6.85 2.45
CA ILE A 173 2.78 -6.30 1.95
C ILE A 173 3.42 -5.50 3.07
N LEU A 174 4.56 -5.97 3.55
CA LEU A 174 5.35 -5.36 4.62
C LEU A 174 6.62 -4.75 4.06
N ASP A 175 6.74 -3.43 4.18
CA ASP A 175 7.87 -2.66 3.67
C ASP A 175 8.83 -2.22 4.79
N GLU A 176 10.04 -1.89 4.42
CA GLU A 176 11.13 -1.42 5.29
C GLU A 176 11.55 -2.44 6.36
N ILE A 177 11.53 -3.76 6.03
CA ILE A 177 12.01 -4.79 6.94
C ILE A 177 13.50 -4.60 7.23
N GLY A 178 13.87 -4.74 8.51
CA GLY A 178 15.24 -4.62 8.99
C GLY A 178 15.74 -3.17 9.13
N ARG A 179 14.86 -2.17 8.97
CA ARG A 179 15.23 -0.76 9.14
C ARG A 179 15.23 -0.32 10.61
N ASP A 180 14.32 -0.86 11.39
CA ASP A 180 14.13 -0.46 12.78
C ASP A 180 15.00 -1.26 13.73
N ARG A 181 15.29 -0.67 14.91
CA ARG A 181 15.98 -1.35 16.00
C ARG A 181 15.19 -2.58 16.43
N GLN A 182 15.78 -3.76 16.29
CA GLN A 182 15.16 -5.00 16.73
C GLN A 182 15.15 -5.07 18.27
N THR A 183 13.97 -4.96 18.86
CA THR A 183 13.71 -5.27 20.27
C THR A 183 13.21 -6.69 20.40
N GLU A 184 13.31 -7.30 21.58
CA GLU A 184 12.75 -8.64 21.81
C GLU A 184 11.26 -8.72 21.46
N PHE A 185 10.49 -7.67 21.80
CA PHE A 185 9.10 -7.55 21.39
C PHE A 185 8.93 -7.60 19.87
N SER A 186 9.73 -6.82 19.13
CA SER A 186 9.61 -6.79 17.66
C SER A 186 10.04 -8.10 17.01
N LYS A 187 11.04 -8.79 17.56
CA LYS A 187 11.48 -10.11 17.09
C LYS A 187 10.39 -11.15 17.30
N GLN A 188 9.83 -11.22 18.51
CA GLN A 188 8.77 -12.16 18.84
C GLN A 188 7.52 -11.90 17.98
N THR A 189 7.09 -10.65 17.89
CA THR A 189 5.93 -10.26 17.08
C THR A 189 6.12 -10.61 15.60
N LEU A 190 7.31 -10.36 15.06
CA LEU A 190 7.62 -10.73 13.67
C LEU A 190 7.57 -12.24 13.48
N SER A 191 8.11 -13.01 14.45
CA SER A 191 8.05 -14.46 14.48
C SER A 191 6.61 -14.96 14.42
N ASP A 192 5.76 -14.45 15.30
CA ASP A 192 4.35 -14.85 15.40
C ASP A 192 3.59 -14.57 14.09
N ILE A 193 3.84 -13.40 13.47
CA ILE A 193 3.25 -13.08 12.16
C ILE A 193 3.77 -14.04 11.08
N MET A 194 5.08 -14.29 11.05
CA MET A 194 5.70 -15.16 10.05
C MET A 194 5.18 -16.59 10.17
N ASP A 195 5.04 -17.12 11.38
CA ASP A 195 4.58 -18.48 11.63
C ASP A 195 3.17 -18.72 11.06
N VAL A 196 2.22 -17.87 11.43
CA VAL A 196 0.84 -17.99 10.94
C VAL A 196 0.77 -17.78 9.43
N ARG A 197 1.53 -16.82 8.90
CA ARG A 197 1.50 -16.52 7.46
C ARG A 197 2.17 -17.59 6.63
N TYR A 198 3.22 -18.24 7.15
CA TYR A 198 3.85 -19.39 6.49
C TYR A 198 2.86 -20.53 6.34
N GLU A 199 2.20 -20.92 7.43
CA GLU A 199 1.18 -21.96 7.38
C GLU A 199 0.02 -21.61 6.43
N ASN A 200 -0.46 -20.36 6.47
CA ASN A 200 -1.53 -19.92 5.59
C ASN A 200 -1.11 -19.94 4.11
N ALA A 201 0.15 -19.62 3.81
CA ALA A 201 0.69 -19.69 2.46
C ALA A 201 0.74 -21.16 1.96
N LEU A 202 1.17 -22.08 2.82
CA LEU A 202 1.19 -23.52 2.50
C LEU A 202 -0.21 -24.11 2.29
N LYS A 203 -1.20 -23.59 3.01
CA LYS A 203 -2.62 -23.98 2.87
C LYS A 203 -3.32 -23.29 1.70
N GLY A 204 -2.61 -22.50 0.88
CA GLY A 204 -3.19 -21.79 -0.26
C GLY A 204 -4.05 -20.57 0.11
N LYS A 205 -3.90 -19.99 1.31
CA LYS A 205 -4.83 -18.99 1.87
C LYS A 205 -4.32 -17.55 1.85
N SER A 206 -3.00 -17.33 1.74
CA SER A 206 -2.45 -15.99 1.87
C SER A 206 -1.22 -15.74 1.02
N ILE A 207 -1.08 -14.48 0.63
CA ILE A 207 0.13 -13.92 0.00
C ILE A 207 0.82 -13.01 0.99
N THR A 208 2.15 -13.15 1.12
CA THR A 208 2.96 -12.19 1.89
C THR A 208 4.11 -11.68 1.04
N VAL A 209 4.26 -10.37 1.03
CA VAL A 209 5.40 -9.71 0.39
C VAL A 209 6.22 -8.97 1.44
N TRP A 210 7.49 -9.31 1.50
CA TRP A 210 8.48 -8.75 2.41
C TRP A 210 9.43 -7.86 1.61
N ILE A 211 9.61 -6.60 2.02
CA ILE A 211 10.45 -5.66 1.31
C ILE A 211 11.45 -5.02 2.25
N GLY A 212 12.72 -5.10 1.90
CA GLY A 212 13.79 -4.52 2.69
C GLY A 212 15.00 -4.10 1.87
N ASN A 213 16.04 -3.67 2.56
CA ASN A 213 17.32 -3.35 1.94
C ASN A 213 18.36 -4.45 2.17
N PHE A 214 18.11 -5.36 3.10
CA PHE A 214 19.02 -6.39 3.58
C PHE A 214 18.63 -7.77 3.08
N ALA A 215 19.59 -8.66 2.91
CA ALA A 215 19.28 -10.06 2.67
C ALA A 215 18.58 -10.69 3.90
N PRO A 216 17.76 -11.73 3.71
CA PRO A 216 17.12 -12.40 4.84
C PRO A 216 18.10 -12.80 5.93
N GLU A 217 19.28 -13.30 5.57
CA GLU A 217 20.33 -13.77 6.46
C GLU A 217 20.91 -12.67 7.36
N ASP A 218 20.82 -11.40 6.93
CA ASP A 218 21.39 -10.28 7.67
C ASP A 218 20.49 -9.79 8.79
N ILE A 219 19.19 -10.14 8.75
CA ILE A 219 18.18 -9.53 9.64
C ILE A 219 17.17 -10.49 10.26
N LEU A 220 17.10 -11.73 9.79
CA LEU A 220 16.16 -12.74 10.25
C LEU A 220 16.89 -13.87 10.99
N GLU A 221 16.18 -14.51 11.92
CA GLU A 221 16.68 -15.70 12.61
C GLU A 221 16.78 -16.88 11.62
N PRO A 222 17.69 -17.85 11.84
CA PRO A 222 17.94 -18.94 10.89
C PRO A 222 16.69 -19.68 10.41
N TYR A 223 15.75 -19.97 11.29
CA TYR A 223 14.51 -20.66 10.93
C TYR A 223 13.55 -19.79 10.08
N GLN A 224 13.58 -18.46 10.27
CA GLN A 224 12.83 -17.52 9.45
C GLN A 224 13.44 -17.42 8.04
N VAL A 225 14.78 -17.44 7.96
CA VAL A 225 15.51 -17.48 6.68
C VAL A 225 15.13 -18.73 5.90
N ASP A 226 15.08 -19.90 6.57
CA ASP A 226 14.69 -21.16 5.93
C ASP A 226 13.29 -21.06 5.33
N ARG A 227 12.32 -20.48 6.04
CA ARG A 227 10.96 -20.25 5.54
C ARG A 227 10.91 -19.29 4.35
N VAL A 228 11.66 -18.19 4.40
CA VAL A 228 11.72 -17.21 3.31
C VAL A 228 12.32 -17.84 2.05
N LYS A 229 13.32 -18.70 2.23
CA LYS A 229 14.03 -19.41 1.17
C LYS A 229 13.41 -20.73 0.76
N ASP A 230 12.25 -21.08 1.29
CA ASP A 230 11.51 -22.26 0.85
C ASP A 230 11.35 -22.25 -0.67
N GLY A 231 11.72 -23.36 -1.33
CA GLY A 231 11.74 -23.46 -2.79
C GLY A 231 10.40 -23.21 -3.49
N ARG A 232 9.32 -23.09 -2.73
CA ARG A 232 7.96 -22.72 -3.21
C ARG A 232 7.75 -21.22 -3.31
N PHE A 233 8.68 -20.40 -2.80
CA PHE A 233 8.56 -18.94 -2.67
C PHE A 233 9.62 -18.21 -3.50
N TRP A 234 9.50 -16.91 -3.60
CA TRP A 234 10.37 -16.08 -4.43
C TRP A 234 11.24 -15.17 -3.57
N VAL A 235 12.56 -15.29 -3.75
CA VAL A 235 13.54 -14.35 -3.18
C VAL A 235 14.16 -13.57 -4.33
N VAL A 236 13.94 -12.24 -4.34
CA VAL A 236 14.35 -11.35 -5.43
C VAL A 236 15.36 -10.33 -4.92
N LYS A 237 16.62 -10.54 -5.29
CA LYS A 237 17.68 -9.54 -5.04
C LYS A 237 17.64 -8.49 -6.15
N ILE A 238 17.49 -7.23 -5.77
CA ILE A 238 17.55 -6.09 -6.68
C ILE A 238 18.96 -5.49 -6.60
N ALA A 239 19.72 -5.66 -7.68
CA ALA A 239 21.02 -5.06 -7.87
C ALA A 239 20.91 -3.77 -8.69
N GLY A 240 22.00 -3.01 -8.79
CA GLY A 240 22.11 -1.83 -9.62
C GLY A 240 22.21 -0.52 -8.84
N LYS A 241 22.54 0.57 -9.57
CA LYS A 241 22.66 1.91 -8.98
C LYS A 241 21.28 2.47 -8.60
N SER A 242 21.26 3.32 -7.58
CA SER A 242 20.02 4.02 -7.18
C SER A 242 19.52 4.93 -8.31
N VAL A 243 18.28 4.75 -8.73
CA VAL A 243 17.63 5.63 -9.71
C VAL A 243 17.56 7.08 -9.20
N ARG A 244 17.45 7.29 -7.88
CA ARG A 244 17.48 8.62 -7.27
C ARG A 244 18.83 9.34 -7.48
N SER A 245 19.95 8.62 -7.50
CA SER A 245 21.27 9.18 -7.77
C SER A 245 21.42 9.57 -9.23
N ALA A 246 20.93 8.75 -10.14
CA ALA A 246 20.92 9.06 -11.57
C ALA A 246 20.08 10.32 -11.89
N MET A 247 18.90 10.48 -11.27
CA MET A 247 18.08 11.70 -11.40
C MET A 247 18.77 12.97 -10.89
N LYS A 248 19.63 12.86 -9.86
CA LYS A 248 20.42 14.00 -9.37
C LYS A 248 21.52 14.41 -10.33
N GLU A 249 22.20 13.44 -10.95
CA GLU A 249 23.24 13.68 -11.94
C GLU A 249 22.68 14.35 -13.19
N THR A 250 21.51 13.93 -13.65
CA THR A 250 20.87 14.51 -14.83
C THR A 250 20.36 15.93 -14.58
N ARG A 251 19.84 16.23 -13.39
CA ARG A 251 19.51 17.62 -13.01
C ARG A 251 20.73 18.56 -12.96
N LYS A 252 21.89 18.06 -12.56
CA LYS A 252 23.16 18.81 -12.59
C LYS A 252 23.65 19.07 -14.01
N MET A 253 23.30 18.22 -14.97
CA MET A 253 23.66 18.33 -16.37
C MET A 253 22.69 19.19 -17.21
N GLY A 254 21.69 19.83 -16.60
CA GLY A 254 20.77 20.76 -17.28
C GLY A 254 19.76 20.09 -18.21
N GLY A 255 19.53 18.81 -18.07
CA GLY A 255 18.52 18.10 -18.85
C GLY A 255 17.10 18.38 -18.38
N GLU A 256 16.33 19.14 -19.17
CA GLU A 256 14.89 19.27 -19.00
C GLU A 256 14.22 17.99 -19.51
N TRP A 257 13.69 17.20 -18.59
CA TRP A 257 12.99 15.93 -18.88
C TRP A 257 11.49 16.11 -19.19
N TRP A 258 11.03 17.33 -19.46
CA TRP A 258 9.60 17.68 -19.53
C TRP A 258 9.15 18.17 -20.91
N GLN A 259 9.99 18.06 -21.92
CA GLN A 259 9.61 18.41 -23.28
C GLN A 259 9.75 17.15 -24.16
N ASP A 260 8.70 16.31 -24.10
CA ASP A 260 8.14 15.61 -25.29
C ASP A 260 6.84 14.93 -24.87
#